data_bef4d4295a3faffcb3f7a9a0e421011a
#
_entry.id   bef4d4295a3faffcb3f7a9a0e421011a
#
_cell.length_a   1.000
_cell.length_b   1.000
_cell.length_c   1.000
_cell.angle_alpha   90.00
_cell.angle_beta   90.00
_cell.angle_gamma   90.00
#
_symmetry.space_group_name_H-M   'P 1'
#
loop_
_entity.id
_entity.type
_entity.pdbx_description
1 polymer ?
#
loop_
_entity_poly.entity_id
_entity_poly.type
_entity_poly.pdbx_seq_one_letter_code
_entity_poly.pdbx_strand_id
1 'polypeptide(L)'
;MPTVTATPELYTRYGGWLLDVVGSSELGTSTRIDGIVTNITADVVLGEANVELSYGVSGTGPLDRVAQTGTLTFSLDNSATNSHESQGAYSPGHTNALAGWDIGNLIELRITYDGTTYYKFTGTLSEIAPAAGQYQSQSVECVAVDWIDEAAISKVKGVTVQSNKRSDELIKELVDNAVTVPPKATDYATGQSTFVTAFDNLLDAQTSVLRALHDCVISELGYLYVKGDTSTGGVLTFEDRHARPKTGAASGTFSNTMTGLNVSRGRAGVFNTVYVVVHPRTTDDATSVLYELTTTGSTPSIPPSSTITINCPYREASINAYRVAAQTIESLVSGTDWIANSASDGSGSNLTSDVAVTVKTQAANAVDLEITNNNITSTAYLTTLQIRGTAISDVTETVMSATDAVSMNKYGERDSRIDMKYESNAGEFGNEIANWVLNIYKDPRYVVNGFQIASNTSDYMMSQSLAREPGDKIIFAETMTGITTTDSGVEVGYFVNGVRITIAPGGIITTSWVLAPATATQAWVLDQVGSS
;
A
#
# COMPACT_ATOMS: atom_id res chain seq x y z
N MET A 1 -37.66 -14.91 -16.29
CA MET A 1 -36.73 -13.84 -16.72
C MET A 1 -35.57 -14.53 -17.39
N PRO A 2 -35.03 -14.07 -18.51
CA PRO A 2 -33.85 -14.67 -19.07
C PRO A 2 -32.73 -14.51 -18.03
N THR A 3 -32.13 -15.61 -17.60
CA THR A 3 -31.04 -15.62 -16.66
C THR A 3 -29.78 -15.31 -17.46
N VAL A 4 -29.21 -14.15 -17.24
CA VAL A 4 -27.92 -13.78 -17.83
C VAL A 4 -26.83 -14.52 -17.06
N THR A 5 -25.97 -15.21 -17.77
CA THR A 5 -24.88 -16.00 -17.16
C THR A 5 -23.52 -15.49 -17.59
N ALA A 6 -22.62 -15.36 -16.63
CA ALA A 6 -21.20 -15.17 -16.86
C ALA A 6 -20.45 -16.44 -16.46
N THR A 7 -19.25 -16.60 -16.96
CA THR A 7 -18.39 -17.76 -16.67
C THR A 7 -17.26 -17.32 -15.74
N PRO A 8 -17.37 -17.58 -14.43
CA PRO A 8 -16.26 -17.40 -13.50
C PRO A 8 -15.27 -18.53 -13.65
N GLU A 9 -13.99 -18.20 -13.67
CA GLU A 9 -12.89 -19.17 -13.77
C GLU A 9 -11.81 -18.82 -12.76
N LEU A 10 -11.31 -19.83 -12.06
CA LEU A 10 -10.24 -19.70 -11.09
C LEU A 10 -8.97 -20.36 -11.65
N TYR A 11 -7.90 -19.62 -11.64
CA TYR A 11 -6.59 -20.05 -12.11
C TYR A 11 -5.57 -19.97 -10.99
N THR A 12 -4.62 -20.90 -11.02
CA THR A 12 -3.43 -20.90 -10.17
C THR A 12 -2.18 -21.06 -11.02
N ARG A 13 -1.05 -20.63 -10.46
CA ARG A 13 0.28 -20.93 -11.00
C ARG A 13 1.09 -21.63 -9.93
N TYR A 14 1.47 -22.88 -10.18
CA TYR A 14 2.35 -23.63 -9.31
C TYR A 14 3.48 -24.30 -10.12
N GLY A 15 4.53 -24.78 -9.43
CA GLY A 15 5.69 -25.40 -10.07
C GLY A 15 6.69 -24.41 -10.68
N GLY A 16 6.63 -23.13 -10.35
CA GLY A 16 7.65 -22.14 -10.72
C GLY A 16 8.90 -22.31 -9.85
N TRP A 17 10.10 -22.30 -10.47
CA TRP A 17 11.37 -22.31 -9.76
C TRP A 17 11.84 -20.89 -9.52
N LEU A 18 12.25 -20.58 -8.28
CA LEU A 18 13.10 -19.43 -8.02
C LEU A 18 14.52 -19.83 -8.46
N LEU A 19 15.02 -19.29 -9.54
CA LEU A 19 16.44 -19.35 -9.86
C LEU A 19 17.18 -18.38 -8.94
N ASP A 20 17.56 -18.85 -7.76
CA ASP A 20 18.55 -18.18 -6.93
C ASP A 20 19.92 -18.53 -7.52
N VAL A 21 20.45 -17.65 -8.35
CA VAL A 21 21.79 -17.80 -8.90
C VAL A 21 22.78 -17.24 -7.88
N VAL A 22 23.23 -18.09 -6.98
CA VAL A 22 24.41 -17.83 -6.18
C VAL A 22 25.63 -17.91 -7.10
N GLY A 23 26.17 -16.77 -7.49
CA GLY A 23 27.48 -16.64 -8.15
C GLY A 23 27.42 -16.01 -9.54
N SER A 24 27.69 -14.72 -9.61
CA SER A 24 28.32 -13.94 -10.70
C SER A 24 27.95 -14.37 -12.15
N SER A 25 26.74 -14.17 -12.55
CA SER A 25 26.39 -13.75 -13.90
C SER A 25 25.04 -13.03 -13.81
N GLU A 26 25.05 -11.80 -14.25
CA GLU A 26 23.92 -10.87 -14.22
C GLU A 26 22.74 -11.43 -15.03
N LEU A 27 21.86 -12.16 -14.37
CA LEU A 27 20.45 -12.14 -14.69
C LEU A 27 19.85 -11.19 -13.66
N GLY A 28 19.79 -9.93 -14.05
CA GLY A 28 19.21 -8.89 -13.25
C GLY A 28 17.78 -9.24 -12.89
N THR A 29 17.43 -8.96 -11.63
CA THR A 29 16.12 -9.09 -11.02
C THR A 29 15.58 -10.52 -11.01
N SER A 30 15.13 -10.96 -9.84
CA SER A 30 14.52 -12.26 -9.57
C SER A 30 13.50 -12.67 -10.65
N THR A 31 13.98 -13.35 -11.69
CA THR A 31 13.12 -13.88 -12.73
C THR A 31 12.49 -15.15 -12.16
N ARG A 32 11.29 -15.03 -11.59
CA ARG A 32 10.42 -16.18 -11.41
C ARG A 32 10.21 -16.76 -12.79
N ILE A 33 10.68 -17.97 -13.03
CA ILE A 33 10.18 -18.75 -14.17
C ILE A 33 8.72 -19.05 -13.82
N ASP A 34 7.82 -18.37 -14.51
CA ASP A 34 6.39 -18.51 -14.32
C ASP A 34 6.01 -20.00 -14.41
N GLY A 35 5.43 -20.52 -13.33
CA GLY A 35 4.89 -21.87 -13.31
C GLY A 35 3.78 -22.05 -14.35
N ILE A 36 3.35 -23.27 -14.55
CA ILE A 36 2.25 -23.59 -15.46
C ILE A 36 0.96 -22.97 -14.91
N VAL A 37 0.30 -22.15 -15.73
CA VAL A 37 -1.05 -21.64 -15.41
C VAL A 37 -2.04 -22.79 -15.53
N THR A 38 -2.70 -23.12 -14.44
CA THR A 38 -3.66 -24.23 -14.36
C THR A 38 -5.03 -23.68 -14.00
N ASN A 39 -6.04 -24.10 -14.75
CA ASN A 39 -7.43 -23.82 -14.43
C ASN A 39 -7.91 -24.83 -13.38
N ILE A 40 -8.31 -24.37 -12.20
CA ILE A 40 -8.81 -25.19 -11.09
C ILE A 40 -10.32 -25.02 -10.87
N THR A 41 -11.01 -24.38 -11.79
CA THR A 41 -12.46 -24.07 -11.68
C THR A 41 -13.31 -25.32 -11.51
N ALA A 42 -12.91 -26.44 -12.14
CA ALA A 42 -13.65 -27.71 -12.04
C ALA A 42 -13.74 -28.25 -10.61
N ASP A 43 -12.77 -27.90 -9.77
CA ASP A 43 -12.67 -28.36 -8.39
C ASP A 43 -13.23 -27.34 -7.38
N VAL A 44 -13.73 -26.19 -7.84
CA VAL A 44 -14.34 -25.20 -6.95
C VAL A 44 -15.68 -25.72 -6.44
N VAL A 45 -15.79 -25.86 -5.13
CA VAL A 45 -17.01 -26.30 -4.46
C VAL A 45 -17.91 -25.10 -4.20
N LEU A 46 -19.03 -25.04 -4.91
CA LEU A 46 -20.11 -24.08 -4.68
C LEU A 46 -21.28 -24.82 -4.03
N GLY A 47 -21.52 -24.61 -2.76
CA GLY A 47 -22.64 -25.29 -2.08
C GLY A 47 -22.61 -25.10 -0.57
N GLU A 48 -21.48 -25.36 0.05
CA GLU A 48 -21.25 -25.12 1.48
C GLU A 48 -20.63 -23.74 1.73
N ALA A 49 -19.87 -23.22 0.74
CA ALA A 49 -19.30 -21.87 0.75
C ALA A 49 -19.46 -21.22 -0.63
N ASN A 50 -19.59 -19.92 -0.68
CA ASN A 50 -19.53 -19.13 -1.91
C ASN A 50 -18.05 -18.80 -2.21
N VAL A 51 -17.76 -18.44 -3.47
CA VAL A 51 -16.54 -17.69 -3.76
C VAL A 51 -16.80 -16.22 -3.39
N GLU A 52 -16.01 -15.70 -2.49
CA GLU A 52 -16.14 -14.32 -2.02
C GLU A 52 -14.88 -13.53 -2.32
N LEU A 53 -15.05 -12.42 -3.02
CA LEU A 53 -14.01 -11.46 -3.36
C LEU A 53 -14.31 -10.12 -2.72
N SER A 54 -13.32 -9.48 -2.11
CA SER A 54 -13.42 -8.09 -1.65
C SER A 54 -12.09 -7.35 -1.82
N TYR A 55 -12.14 -6.12 -2.32
CA TYR A 55 -10.96 -5.25 -2.49
C TYR A 55 -11.35 -3.77 -2.54
N GLY A 56 -10.35 -2.90 -2.42
CA GLY A 56 -10.52 -1.45 -2.45
C GLY A 56 -10.58 -0.81 -1.06
N VAL A 57 -11.03 0.43 -1.01
CA VAL A 57 -11.10 1.23 0.21
C VAL A 57 -12.44 0.96 0.92
N SER A 58 -12.39 0.56 2.20
CA SER A 58 -13.57 0.13 2.96
C SER A 58 -14.38 1.29 3.58
N GLY A 59 -13.81 2.50 3.68
CA GLY A 59 -14.44 3.65 4.32
C GLY A 59 -14.80 4.78 3.36
N THR A 60 -15.42 5.82 3.89
CA THR A 60 -15.85 7.03 3.16
C THR A 60 -15.49 8.33 3.87
N GLY A 61 -14.69 8.25 4.92
CA GLY A 61 -14.16 9.40 5.67
C GLY A 61 -13.00 10.10 4.95
N PRO A 62 -12.56 11.25 5.48
CA PRO A 62 -11.49 12.03 4.85
C PRO A 62 -10.12 11.34 4.85
N LEU A 63 -9.90 10.37 5.75
CA LEU A 63 -8.65 9.60 5.86
C LEU A 63 -8.73 8.20 5.25
N ASP A 64 -9.92 7.77 4.79
CA ASP A 64 -10.12 6.48 4.13
C ASP A 64 -9.69 6.57 2.66
N ARG A 65 -8.37 6.55 2.43
CA ARG A 65 -7.77 6.81 1.12
C ARG A 65 -6.85 5.70 0.63
N VAL A 66 -6.43 4.83 1.52
CA VAL A 66 -5.60 3.66 1.18
C VAL A 66 -6.42 2.41 1.38
N ALA A 67 -6.41 1.53 0.39
CA ALA A 67 -7.13 0.27 0.45
C ALA A 67 -6.59 -0.64 1.56
N GLN A 68 -7.48 -1.46 2.09
CA GLN A 68 -7.12 -2.62 2.89
C GLN A 68 -6.74 -3.78 1.98
N THR A 69 -6.08 -4.79 2.54
CA THR A 69 -5.76 -6.03 1.83
C THR A 69 -7.03 -6.62 1.21
N GLY A 70 -7.03 -6.76 -0.11
CA GLY A 70 -8.08 -7.45 -0.83
C GLY A 70 -7.98 -8.95 -0.60
N THR A 71 -9.12 -9.61 -0.50
CA THR A 71 -9.21 -11.05 -0.19
C THR A 71 -10.09 -11.77 -1.19
N LEU A 72 -9.67 -12.99 -1.55
CA LEU A 72 -10.47 -13.94 -2.30
C LEU A 72 -10.55 -15.24 -1.51
N THR A 73 -11.75 -15.62 -1.08
CA THR A 73 -12.01 -16.87 -0.36
C THR A 73 -12.76 -17.84 -1.27
N PHE A 74 -12.32 -19.09 -1.32
CA PHE A 74 -12.93 -20.14 -2.13
C PHE A 74 -12.65 -21.51 -1.51
N SER A 75 -13.43 -22.51 -1.89
CA SER A 75 -13.24 -23.90 -1.44
C SER A 75 -13.00 -24.81 -2.63
N LEU A 76 -12.10 -25.79 -2.48
CA LEU A 76 -11.77 -26.80 -3.49
C LEU A 76 -12.18 -28.18 -3.03
N ASP A 77 -12.64 -29.02 -3.98
CA ASP A 77 -12.88 -30.45 -3.74
C ASP A 77 -11.55 -31.19 -3.53
N ASN A 78 -11.38 -31.73 -2.36
CA ASN A 78 -10.19 -32.48 -1.95
C ASN A 78 -10.46 -33.98 -1.82
N SER A 79 -11.64 -34.43 -2.26
CA SER A 79 -12.02 -35.84 -2.31
C SER A 79 -11.39 -36.55 -3.51
N ALA A 80 -11.65 -37.83 -3.65
CA ALA A 80 -11.19 -38.60 -4.80
C ALA A 80 -11.97 -38.33 -6.10
N THR A 81 -12.99 -37.44 -6.04
CA THR A 81 -13.81 -37.06 -7.21
C THR A 81 -13.37 -35.77 -7.87
N ASN A 82 -12.34 -35.13 -7.35
CA ASN A 82 -11.77 -33.93 -7.96
C ASN A 82 -11.18 -34.19 -9.36
N SER A 83 -10.83 -33.16 -10.10
CA SER A 83 -10.30 -33.24 -11.47
C SER A 83 -8.98 -34.05 -11.57
N HIS A 84 -8.29 -34.28 -10.46
CA HIS A 84 -7.06 -35.03 -10.35
C HIS A 84 -7.30 -36.50 -9.95
N GLU A 85 -8.56 -36.92 -9.73
CA GLU A 85 -8.95 -38.27 -9.26
C GLU A 85 -8.17 -38.70 -8.01
N SER A 86 -7.81 -37.75 -7.11
CA SER A 86 -6.85 -37.98 -6.04
C SER A 86 -7.26 -37.29 -4.76
N GLN A 87 -7.63 -38.08 -3.74
CA GLN A 87 -7.93 -37.57 -2.42
C GLN A 87 -6.71 -36.89 -1.80
N GLY A 88 -6.87 -35.69 -1.28
CA GLY A 88 -5.79 -34.92 -0.66
C GLY A 88 -4.94 -34.11 -1.65
N ALA A 89 -5.38 -33.95 -2.90
CA ALA A 89 -4.66 -33.23 -3.95
C ALA A 89 -4.31 -31.78 -3.55
N TYR A 90 -5.20 -31.13 -2.82
CA TYR A 90 -5.04 -29.72 -2.38
C TYR A 90 -4.59 -29.59 -0.91
N SER A 91 -4.11 -30.67 -0.28
CA SER A 91 -3.59 -30.64 1.10
C SER A 91 -2.06 -30.70 1.08
N PRO A 92 -1.34 -29.60 1.34
CA PRO A 92 0.11 -29.65 1.45
C PRO A 92 0.57 -30.68 2.47
N GLY A 93 1.57 -31.51 2.12
CA GLY A 93 2.07 -32.59 2.96
C GLY A 93 1.31 -33.92 2.86
N HIS A 94 0.17 -33.97 2.16
CA HIS A 94 -0.49 -35.25 1.84
C HIS A 94 0.31 -36.02 0.76
N THR A 95 0.28 -37.36 0.77
CA THR A 95 1.02 -38.20 -0.21
C THR A 95 0.60 -37.93 -1.66
N ASN A 96 -0.64 -37.51 -1.85
CA ASN A 96 -1.22 -37.18 -3.15
C ASN A 96 -1.27 -35.70 -3.44
N ALA A 97 -0.63 -34.86 -2.62
CA ALA A 97 -0.62 -33.42 -2.83
C ALA A 97 -0.07 -33.05 -4.22
N LEU A 98 -0.71 -32.12 -4.89
CA LEU A 98 -0.23 -31.62 -6.18
C LEU A 98 1.17 -31.01 -6.01
N ALA A 99 2.08 -31.43 -6.88
CA ALA A 99 3.46 -30.93 -6.83
C ALA A 99 3.50 -29.41 -7.01
N GLY A 100 3.99 -28.70 -6.00
CA GLY A 100 4.10 -27.24 -5.99
C GLY A 100 2.83 -26.50 -5.56
N TRP A 101 1.77 -27.18 -5.15
CA TRP A 101 0.62 -26.56 -4.50
C TRP A 101 0.98 -26.22 -3.06
N ASP A 102 1.10 -24.91 -2.76
CA ASP A 102 1.45 -24.40 -1.43
C ASP A 102 1.09 -22.93 -1.28
N ILE A 103 1.23 -22.41 -0.07
CA ILE A 103 1.14 -20.97 0.24
C ILE A 103 2.11 -20.18 -0.67
N GLY A 104 1.70 -19.00 -1.09
CA GLY A 104 2.48 -18.14 -2.01
C GLY A 104 2.22 -18.39 -3.49
N ASN A 105 1.40 -19.40 -3.85
CA ASN A 105 0.99 -19.60 -5.24
C ASN A 105 0.12 -18.44 -5.72
N LEU A 106 0.31 -18.03 -6.97
CA LEU A 106 -0.51 -17.01 -7.60
C LEU A 106 -1.92 -17.57 -7.83
N ILE A 107 -2.92 -16.77 -7.47
CA ILE A 107 -4.34 -17.06 -7.70
C ILE A 107 -4.93 -15.91 -8.53
N GLU A 108 -5.67 -16.25 -9.58
CA GLU A 108 -6.40 -15.31 -10.43
C GLU A 108 -7.86 -15.70 -10.52
N LEU A 109 -8.78 -14.77 -10.26
CA LEU A 109 -10.21 -14.92 -10.57
C LEU A 109 -10.53 -14.13 -11.84
N ARG A 110 -10.97 -14.85 -12.86
CA ARG A 110 -11.42 -14.29 -14.14
C ARG A 110 -12.91 -14.54 -14.30
N ILE A 111 -13.64 -13.57 -14.85
CA ILE A 111 -15.06 -13.71 -15.14
C ILE A 111 -15.28 -13.29 -16.59
N THR A 112 -15.68 -14.23 -17.44
CA THR A 112 -15.93 -13.95 -18.84
C THR A 112 -17.43 -13.72 -19.09
N TYR A 113 -17.74 -12.61 -19.73
CA TYR A 113 -19.09 -12.24 -20.10
C TYR A 113 -19.10 -11.53 -21.46
N ASP A 114 -20.00 -11.93 -22.36
CA ASP A 114 -20.17 -11.37 -23.71
C ASP A 114 -18.84 -11.20 -24.47
N GLY A 115 -18.00 -12.24 -24.42
CA GLY A 115 -16.70 -12.26 -25.08
C GLY A 115 -15.60 -11.42 -24.41
N THR A 116 -15.90 -10.70 -23.33
CA THR A 116 -14.93 -9.93 -22.54
C THR A 116 -14.55 -10.68 -21.29
N THR A 117 -13.25 -10.84 -21.02
CA THR A 117 -12.74 -11.42 -19.79
C THR A 117 -12.31 -10.30 -18.84
N TYR A 118 -12.89 -10.30 -17.65
CA TYR A 118 -12.56 -9.41 -16.56
C TYR A 118 -11.69 -10.14 -15.56
N TYR A 119 -10.46 -9.66 -15.34
CA TYR A 119 -9.55 -10.14 -14.31
C TYR A 119 -9.87 -9.42 -13.01
N LYS A 120 -10.76 -10.01 -12.20
CA LYS A 120 -11.30 -9.36 -11.01
C LYS A 120 -10.38 -9.44 -9.80
N PHE A 121 -9.51 -10.45 -9.76
CA PHE A 121 -8.54 -10.61 -8.68
C PHE A 121 -7.27 -11.25 -9.20
N THR A 122 -6.14 -10.76 -8.69
CA THR A 122 -4.83 -11.38 -8.82
C THR A 122 -4.09 -11.17 -7.51
N GLY A 123 -3.70 -12.26 -6.88
CA GLY A 123 -3.05 -12.25 -5.57
C GLY A 123 -2.32 -13.55 -5.29
N THR A 124 -1.91 -13.74 -4.05
CA THR A 124 -1.16 -14.92 -3.59
C THR A 124 -1.95 -15.69 -2.55
N LEU A 125 -1.86 -17.01 -2.60
CA LEU A 125 -2.48 -17.88 -1.62
C LEU A 125 -1.81 -17.71 -0.25
N SER A 126 -2.58 -17.26 0.73
CA SER A 126 -2.11 -16.97 2.09
C SER A 126 -2.50 -18.05 3.10
N GLU A 127 -3.59 -18.78 2.84
CA GLU A 127 -4.07 -19.83 3.73
C GLU A 127 -4.66 -21.00 2.96
N ILE A 128 -4.38 -22.22 3.45
CA ILE A 128 -4.92 -23.48 2.96
C ILE A 128 -5.42 -24.24 4.20
N ALA A 129 -6.73 -24.43 4.33
CA ALA A 129 -7.37 -25.07 5.48
C ALA A 129 -8.13 -26.35 5.06
N PRO A 130 -7.47 -27.53 5.02
CA PRO A 130 -8.13 -28.80 4.68
C PRO A 130 -9.12 -29.21 5.77
N ALA A 131 -10.35 -29.54 5.38
CA ALA A 131 -11.34 -30.13 6.26
C ALA A 131 -10.91 -31.56 6.66
N ALA A 132 -10.88 -31.82 7.97
CA ALA A 132 -10.47 -33.10 8.51
C ALA A 132 -11.67 -34.05 8.67
N GLY A 133 -11.45 -35.35 8.47
CA GLY A 133 -12.37 -36.41 8.86
C GLY A 133 -13.11 -37.07 7.70
N GLN A 134 -13.37 -38.39 7.90
CA GLN A 134 -13.96 -39.28 6.89
C GLN A 134 -15.41 -38.92 6.53
N TYR A 135 -16.11 -38.20 7.39
CA TYR A 135 -17.55 -37.87 7.23
C TYR A 135 -17.80 -36.40 7.00
N GLN A 136 -16.73 -35.63 6.75
CA GLN A 136 -16.78 -34.20 6.42
C GLN A 136 -16.85 -34.00 4.89
N SER A 137 -17.05 -32.79 4.45
CA SER A 137 -17.16 -32.40 3.04
C SER A 137 -15.93 -32.72 2.18
N GLN A 138 -14.79 -33.08 2.80
CA GLN A 138 -13.52 -33.31 2.10
C GLN A 138 -13.15 -32.16 1.17
N SER A 139 -13.37 -30.94 1.63
CA SER A 139 -13.03 -29.70 0.96
C SER A 139 -11.80 -29.06 1.59
N VAL A 140 -11.17 -28.16 0.86
CA VAL A 140 -10.12 -27.27 1.36
C VAL A 140 -10.59 -25.85 1.19
N GLU A 141 -10.68 -25.09 2.29
CA GLU A 141 -10.90 -23.66 2.24
C GLU A 141 -9.56 -22.97 1.98
N CYS A 142 -9.58 -22.04 1.03
CA CYS A 142 -8.41 -21.30 0.58
C CYS A 142 -8.69 -19.80 0.68
N VAL A 143 -7.70 -19.05 1.16
CA VAL A 143 -7.73 -17.59 1.18
C VAL A 143 -6.53 -17.06 0.40
N ALA A 144 -6.79 -16.23 -0.60
CA ALA A 144 -5.77 -15.50 -1.32
C ALA A 144 -5.87 -14.00 -1.00
N VAL A 145 -4.74 -13.32 -0.99
CA VAL A 145 -4.60 -11.89 -0.66
C VAL A 145 -3.96 -11.14 -1.82
N ASP A 146 -4.35 -9.87 -1.99
CA ASP A 146 -3.78 -9.01 -3.03
C ASP A 146 -2.43 -8.42 -2.61
N TRP A 147 -1.84 -7.58 -3.48
CA TRP A 147 -0.52 -6.98 -3.26
C TRP A 147 -0.45 -6.05 -2.04
N ILE A 148 -1.56 -5.52 -1.52
CA ILE A 148 -1.54 -4.68 -0.32
C ILE A 148 -1.01 -5.46 0.90
N ASP A 149 -1.21 -6.77 0.94
CA ASP A 149 -0.64 -7.64 1.98
C ASP A 149 0.90 -7.63 1.93
N GLU A 150 1.49 -7.78 0.73
CA GLU A 150 2.95 -7.67 0.54
C GLU A 150 3.48 -6.34 1.05
N ALA A 151 2.80 -5.22 0.73
CA ALA A 151 3.17 -3.90 1.22
C ALA A 151 3.05 -3.76 2.75
N ALA A 152 2.11 -4.47 3.38
CA ALA A 152 1.90 -4.43 4.82
C ALA A 152 2.99 -5.18 5.59
N ILE A 153 3.46 -6.32 5.07
CA ILE A 153 4.50 -7.15 5.71
C ILE A 153 5.91 -6.67 5.38
N SER A 154 6.15 -6.17 4.18
CA SER A 154 7.45 -5.66 3.74
C SER A 154 7.89 -4.45 4.55
N LYS A 155 9.18 -4.39 4.87
CA LYS A 155 9.80 -3.27 5.59
C LYS A 155 10.63 -2.43 4.65
N VAL A 156 10.53 -1.11 4.81
CA VAL A 156 11.39 -0.17 4.10
C VAL A 156 12.84 -0.42 4.48
N LYS A 157 13.70 -0.65 3.51
CA LYS A 157 15.14 -0.86 3.69
C LYS A 157 15.92 -0.09 2.65
N GLY A 158 16.96 0.63 3.09
CA GLY A 158 17.88 1.32 2.18
C GLY A 158 17.25 2.46 1.38
N VAL A 159 16.08 2.95 1.77
CA VAL A 159 15.44 4.09 1.12
C VAL A 159 15.99 5.38 1.71
N THR A 160 16.58 6.21 0.87
CA THR A 160 17.17 7.50 1.25
C THR A 160 16.14 8.62 1.24
N VAL A 161 16.48 9.75 1.85
CA VAL A 161 15.67 10.97 1.75
C VAL A 161 15.49 11.35 0.29
N GLN A 162 14.26 11.68 -0.07
CA GLN A 162 13.89 12.16 -1.39
C GLN A 162 13.65 13.68 -1.34
N SER A 163 14.12 14.40 -2.36
CA SER A 163 13.98 15.85 -2.44
C SER A 163 13.30 16.27 -3.73
N ASN A 164 12.35 17.20 -3.63
CA ASN A 164 11.61 17.76 -4.76
C ASN A 164 10.96 16.67 -5.63
N LYS A 165 10.32 15.69 -4.97
CA LYS A 165 9.62 14.58 -5.62
C LYS A 165 8.11 14.70 -5.47
N ARG A 166 7.39 14.32 -6.53
CA ARG A 166 5.93 14.20 -6.49
C ARG A 166 5.51 12.91 -5.78
N SER A 167 4.26 12.88 -5.35
CA SER A 167 3.66 11.70 -4.68
C SER A 167 3.74 10.42 -5.51
N ASP A 168 3.49 10.48 -6.82
CA ASP A 168 3.62 9.34 -7.74
C ASP A 168 5.06 8.82 -7.83
N GLU A 169 6.03 9.72 -7.84
CA GLU A 169 7.46 9.36 -7.85
C GLU A 169 7.89 8.72 -6.54
N LEU A 170 7.38 9.21 -5.40
CA LEU A 170 7.64 8.63 -4.08
C LEU A 170 7.01 7.24 -3.93
N ILE A 171 5.76 7.07 -4.40
CA ILE A 171 5.10 5.76 -4.42
C ILE A 171 5.89 4.78 -5.26
N LYS A 172 6.32 5.21 -6.45
CA LYS A 172 7.14 4.38 -7.34
C LYS A 172 8.47 3.99 -6.69
N GLU A 173 9.15 4.92 -6.02
CA GLU A 173 10.40 4.66 -5.29
C GLU A 173 10.22 3.56 -4.24
N LEU A 174 9.14 3.60 -3.45
CA LEU A 174 8.85 2.57 -2.45
C LEU A 174 8.54 1.22 -3.09
N VAL A 175 7.76 1.20 -4.17
CA VAL A 175 7.39 -0.04 -4.86
C VAL A 175 8.58 -0.68 -5.55
N ASP A 176 9.46 0.12 -6.17
CA ASP A 176 10.61 -0.41 -6.90
C ASP A 176 11.75 -0.88 -5.99
N ASN A 177 11.94 -0.24 -4.83
CA ASN A 177 13.14 -0.43 -4.01
C ASN A 177 12.88 -1.05 -2.63
N ALA A 178 11.65 -1.04 -2.12
CA ALA A 178 11.35 -1.50 -0.76
C ALA A 178 10.56 -2.81 -0.68
N VAL A 179 10.07 -3.37 -1.79
CA VAL A 179 9.35 -4.64 -1.82
C VAL A 179 10.13 -5.72 -2.56
N THR A 180 9.94 -6.97 -2.12
CA THR A 180 10.57 -8.13 -2.78
C THR A 180 9.73 -8.60 -3.97
N VAL A 181 8.41 -8.53 -3.85
CA VAL A 181 7.46 -8.95 -4.90
C VAL A 181 6.72 -7.72 -5.39
N PRO A 182 7.01 -7.23 -6.61
CA PRO A 182 6.33 -6.07 -7.17
C PRO A 182 4.85 -6.39 -7.49
N PRO A 183 3.97 -5.38 -7.57
CA PRO A 183 2.60 -5.56 -8.04
C PRO A 183 2.57 -6.08 -9.48
N LYS A 184 1.49 -6.76 -9.86
CA LYS A 184 1.34 -7.34 -11.20
C LYS A 184 1.38 -6.29 -12.30
N ALA A 185 0.76 -5.15 -12.06
CA ALA A 185 0.77 -3.97 -12.91
C ALA A 185 0.57 -2.72 -12.05
N THR A 186 0.91 -1.56 -12.60
CA THR A 186 0.78 -0.26 -11.92
C THR A 186 0.08 0.76 -12.83
N ASP A 187 -0.72 1.63 -12.22
CA ASP A 187 -1.42 2.72 -12.89
C ASP A 187 -1.37 3.95 -11.96
N TYR A 188 -0.39 4.82 -12.17
CA TYR A 188 -0.16 5.98 -11.31
C TYR A 188 -0.52 7.27 -12.03
N ALA A 189 -1.51 8.00 -11.50
CA ALA A 189 -1.76 9.37 -11.89
C ALA A 189 -0.58 10.26 -11.47
N THR A 190 -0.31 11.31 -12.23
CA THR A 190 0.72 12.29 -11.88
C THR A 190 0.30 13.06 -10.63
N GLY A 191 1.11 13.02 -9.58
CA GLY A 191 0.85 13.74 -8.32
C GLY A 191 0.83 15.25 -8.51
N GLN A 192 -0.01 15.92 -7.75
CA GLN A 192 -0.17 17.38 -7.80
C GLN A 192 0.76 18.09 -6.83
N SER A 193 1.13 17.44 -5.71
CA SER A 193 2.08 17.97 -4.74
C SER A 193 3.50 17.56 -5.07
N THR A 194 4.43 18.52 -4.99
CA THR A 194 5.88 18.26 -5.01
C THR A 194 6.43 18.52 -3.62
N PHE A 195 6.93 17.49 -2.97
CA PHE A 195 7.43 17.58 -1.60
C PHE A 195 8.91 17.95 -1.60
N VAL A 196 9.25 18.99 -0.86
CA VAL A 196 10.64 19.46 -0.73
C VAL A 196 11.51 18.38 -0.11
N THR A 197 10.99 17.70 0.91
CA THR A 197 11.66 16.60 1.62
C THR A 197 10.65 15.51 1.92
N ALA A 198 11.01 14.27 1.63
CA ALA A 198 10.19 13.11 1.96
C ALA A 198 11.09 11.95 2.43
N PHE A 199 10.49 10.99 3.15
CA PHE A 199 11.12 9.79 3.72
C PHE A 199 12.07 10.03 4.89
N ASP A 200 12.26 11.27 5.32
CA ASP A 200 13.06 11.62 6.50
C ASP A 200 12.53 10.97 7.79
N ASN A 201 11.23 10.71 7.86
CA ASN A 201 10.55 10.07 9.00
C ASN A 201 10.58 8.52 8.98
N LEU A 202 11.05 7.90 7.90
CA LEU A 202 11.06 6.45 7.77
C LEU A 202 12.18 5.83 8.61
N LEU A 203 11.80 4.85 9.43
CA LEU A 203 12.76 4.07 10.20
C LEU A 203 13.16 2.82 9.42
N ASP A 204 14.45 2.73 9.05
CA ASP A 204 14.97 1.62 8.27
C ASP A 204 14.71 0.27 8.95
N ALA A 205 14.27 -0.71 8.17
CA ALA A 205 13.87 -2.05 8.60
C ALA A 205 12.77 -2.11 9.68
N GLN A 206 12.11 -1.00 10.01
CA GLN A 206 11.03 -0.93 11.01
C GLN A 206 9.70 -0.48 10.42
N THR A 207 9.71 0.58 9.60
CA THR A 207 8.50 1.09 8.93
C THR A 207 8.03 0.10 7.86
N SER A 208 6.73 -0.26 7.85
CA SER A 208 6.19 -1.05 6.74
C SER A 208 6.02 -0.20 5.48
N VAL A 209 6.14 -0.84 4.32
CA VAL A 209 5.94 -0.16 3.03
C VAL A 209 4.54 0.43 2.94
N LEU A 210 3.50 -0.30 3.39
CA LEU A 210 2.13 0.22 3.42
C LEU A 210 2.00 1.50 4.25
N ARG A 211 2.71 1.59 5.40
CA ARG A 211 2.72 2.82 6.21
C ARG A 211 3.37 3.98 5.48
N ALA A 212 4.50 3.74 4.80
CA ALA A 212 5.17 4.77 4.02
C ALA A 212 4.30 5.23 2.82
N LEU A 213 3.65 4.28 2.13
CA LEU A 213 2.68 4.58 1.07
C LEU A 213 1.49 5.41 1.59
N HIS A 214 0.98 5.06 2.77
CA HIS A 214 -0.10 5.83 3.43
C HIS A 214 0.32 7.28 3.69
N ASP A 215 1.55 7.51 4.17
CA ASP A 215 2.05 8.86 4.42
C ASP A 215 2.17 9.67 3.12
N CYS A 216 2.59 9.05 1.99
CA CYS A 216 2.58 9.67 0.66
C CYS A 216 1.17 10.08 0.23
N VAL A 217 0.23 9.13 0.31
CA VAL A 217 -1.15 9.30 -0.16
C VAL A 217 -1.90 10.35 0.65
N ILE A 218 -1.75 10.35 1.98
CA ILE A 218 -2.39 11.35 2.84
C ILE A 218 -1.78 12.73 2.62
N SER A 219 -0.46 12.83 2.40
CA SER A 219 0.19 14.11 2.09
C SER A 219 -0.25 14.70 0.75
N GLU A 220 -0.70 13.88 -0.19
CA GLU A 220 -1.30 14.29 -1.47
C GLU A 220 -2.83 14.46 -1.38
N LEU A 221 -3.51 13.80 -0.44
CA LEU A 221 -4.96 13.57 -0.41
C LEU A 221 -5.46 12.77 -1.63
N GLY A 222 -4.62 11.91 -2.19
CA GLY A 222 -4.93 10.97 -3.26
C GLY A 222 -5.65 9.72 -2.76
N TYR A 223 -5.71 8.69 -3.61
CA TYR A 223 -6.18 7.36 -3.26
C TYR A 223 -5.20 6.30 -3.76
N LEU A 224 -5.04 5.22 -2.98
CA LEU A 224 -4.22 4.07 -3.38
C LEU A 224 -5.00 2.77 -3.14
N TYR A 225 -5.10 1.95 -4.18
CA TYR A 225 -5.82 0.68 -4.12
C TYR A 225 -5.34 -0.28 -5.20
N VAL A 226 -5.70 -1.56 -5.07
CA VAL A 226 -5.55 -2.55 -6.12
C VAL A 226 -6.91 -2.74 -6.79
N LYS A 227 -6.94 -2.78 -8.12
CA LYS A 227 -8.16 -2.99 -8.92
C LYS A 227 -8.00 -4.14 -9.92
N GLY A 228 -9.14 -4.65 -10.39
CA GLY A 228 -9.21 -5.51 -11.57
C GLY A 228 -9.08 -4.72 -12.87
N ASP A 229 -8.96 -5.43 -13.97
CA ASP A 229 -9.03 -4.89 -15.33
C ASP A 229 -9.47 -5.94 -16.35
N THR A 230 -9.30 -5.66 -17.64
CA THR A 230 -9.59 -6.60 -18.74
C THR A 230 -8.33 -7.22 -19.33
N SER A 231 -7.17 -7.11 -18.67
CA SER A 231 -5.88 -7.57 -19.21
C SER A 231 -5.08 -8.46 -18.27
N THR A 232 -4.86 -8.02 -17.02
CA THR A 232 -3.96 -8.69 -16.09
C THR A 232 -4.52 -8.87 -14.68
N GLY A 233 -5.42 -7.98 -14.25
CA GLY A 233 -5.83 -7.86 -12.85
C GLY A 233 -4.69 -7.43 -11.93
N GLY A 234 -5.01 -7.21 -10.66
CA GLY A 234 -4.02 -6.86 -9.65
C GLY A 234 -3.26 -5.57 -9.92
N VAL A 235 -3.92 -4.56 -10.49
CA VAL A 235 -3.32 -3.27 -10.85
C VAL A 235 -3.25 -2.36 -9.64
N LEU A 236 -2.05 -2.09 -9.13
CA LEU A 236 -1.85 -1.08 -8.08
C LEU A 236 -2.05 0.31 -8.68
N THR A 237 -3.08 1.00 -8.21
CA THR A 237 -3.52 2.27 -8.77
C THR A 237 -3.36 3.39 -7.76
N PHE A 238 -2.73 4.48 -8.19
CA PHE A 238 -2.70 5.74 -7.46
C PHE A 238 -3.51 6.80 -8.21
N GLU A 239 -4.49 7.40 -7.55
CA GLU A 239 -5.23 8.58 -8.00
C GLU A 239 -4.74 9.81 -7.26
N ASP A 240 -4.43 10.88 -7.98
CA ASP A 240 -4.16 12.19 -7.38
C ASP A 240 -5.44 12.82 -6.79
N ARG A 241 -5.30 13.89 -5.99
CA ARG A 241 -6.44 14.58 -5.36
C ARG A 241 -7.46 15.16 -6.34
N HIS A 242 -7.09 15.38 -7.60
CA HIS A 242 -7.95 15.95 -8.63
C HIS A 242 -8.63 14.88 -9.52
N ALA A 243 -8.20 13.62 -9.46
CA ALA A 243 -8.72 12.58 -10.34
C ALA A 243 -10.25 12.45 -10.24
N ARG A 244 -10.76 12.30 -9.02
CA ARG A 244 -12.20 12.14 -8.78
C ARG A 244 -13.00 13.43 -9.04
N PRO A 245 -12.62 14.62 -8.54
CA PRO A 245 -13.30 15.87 -8.88
C PRO A 245 -13.37 16.17 -10.38
N LYS A 246 -12.37 15.77 -11.15
CA LYS A 246 -12.33 15.95 -12.62
C LYS A 246 -13.08 14.86 -13.39
N THR A 247 -13.54 13.78 -12.74
CA THR A 247 -14.30 12.72 -13.40
C THR A 247 -15.60 13.29 -13.98
N GLY A 248 -15.77 13.10 -15.26
CA GLY A 248 -16.92 13.60 -16.03
C GLY A 248 -18.23 12.86 -15.73
N ALA A 249 -18.93 12.40 -16.78
CA ALA A 249 -20.17 11.67 -16.66
C ALA A 249 -20.00 10.36 -15.87
N ALA A 250 -21.10 9.94 -15.22
CA ALA A 250 -21.12 8.67 -14.50
C ALA A 250 -20.97 7.48 -15.46
N SER A 251 -20.20 6.49 -15.04
CA SER A 251 -19.97 5.24 -15.76
C SER A 251 -21.14 4.26 -15.68
N GLY A 252 -22.06 4.47 -14.72
CA GLY A 252 -23.24 3.63 -14.53
C GLY A 252 -24.39 4.40 -13.90
N THR A 253 -25.63 4.07 -14.33
CA THR A 253 -26.86 4.67 -13.80
C THR A 253 -27.81 3.59 -13.33
N PHE A 254 -28.34 3.72 -12.11
CA PHE A 254 -29.25 2.76 -11.51
C PHE A 254 -30.54 3.44 -11.05
N SER A 255 -31.66 2.76 -11.21
CA SER A 255 -32.98 3.29 -10.80
C SER A 255 -33.88 2.17 -10.28
N ASN A 256 -34.10 2.13 -8.97
CA ASN A 256 -34.94 1.12 -8.28
C ASN A 256 -34.58 -0.34 -8.59
N THR A 257 -33.34 -0.61 -9.05
CA THR A 257 -32.88 -1.94 -9.49
C THR A 257 -31.89 -2.58 -8.52
N MET A 258 -31.55 -1.87 -7.44
CA MET A 258 -30.70 -2.36 -6.38
C MET A 258 -31.44 -3.36 -5.51
N THR A 259 -30.77 -4.45 -5.13
CA THR A 259 -31.36 -5.50 -4.27
C THR A 259 -31.12 -5.26 -2.79
N GLY A 260 -30.10 -4.46 -2.43
CA GLY A 260 -29.74 -4.16 -1.05
C GLY A 260 -29.22 -2.73 -0.92
N LEU A 261 -30.12 -1.74 -1.02
CA LEU A 261 -29.76 -0.36 -0.73
C LEU A 261 -30.01 -0.05 0.74
N ASN A 262 -28.96 0.37 1.45
CA ASN A 262 -29.06 0.88 2.81
C ASN A 262 -28.40 2.25 2.86
N VAL A 263 -29.19 3.27 3.14
CA VAL A 263 -28.74 4.65 3.28
C VAL A 263 -29.07 5.20 4.65
N SER A 264 -28.15 5.95 5.19
CA SER A 264 -28.38 6.68 6.44
C SER A 264 -27.93 8.13 6.31
N ARG A 265 -28.57 9.00 7.07
CA ARG A 265 -28.15 10.38 7.23
C ARG A 265 -27.99 10.65 8.71
N GLY A 266 -26.75 10.65 9.15
CA GLY A 266 -26.41 10.77 10.57
C GLY A 266 -25.34 11.82 10.82
N ARG A 267 -25.21 12.21 12.08
CA ARG A 267 -24.18 13.14 12.52
C ARG A 267 -22.80 12.49 12.71
N ALA A 268 -22.69 11.17 12.61
CA ALA A 268 -21.43 10.45 12.80
C ALA A 268 -20.36 10.81 11.75
N GLY A 269 -20.80 11.10 10.53
CA GLY A 269 -19.91 11.53 9.44
C GLY A 269 -19.74 13.05 9.31
N VAL A 270 -20.18 13.83 10.30
CA VAL A 270 -19.99 15.30 10.32
C VAL A 270 -18.65 15.61 10.97
N PHE A 271 -17.83 16.41 10.29
CA PHE A 271 -16.63 17.05 10.86
C PHE A 271 -16.75 18.55 10.64
N ASN A 272 -16.88 19.31 11.72
CA ASN A 272 -17.09 20.75 11.70
C ASN A 272 -15.92 21.55 12.31
N THR A 273 -14.89 20.82 12.71
CA THR A 273 -13.57 21.31 13.05
C THR A 273 -12.55 20.42 12.35
N VAL A 274 -11.72 21.00 11.49
CA VAL A 274 -10.70 20.24 10.74
C VAL A 274 -9.33 20.81 11.08
N TYR A 275 -8.45 19.94 11.55
CA TYR A 275 -7.05 20.26 11.80
C TYR A 275 -6.19 19.62 10.70
N VAL A 276 -5.35 20.43 10.07
CA VAL A 276 -4.33 19.95 9.12
C VAL A 276 -2.97 20.22 9.75
N VAL A 277 -2.19 19.16 9.89
CA VAL A 277 -0.84 19.21 10.42
C VAL A 277 0.14 19.11 9.28
N VAL A 278 1.02 20.08 9.18
CA VAL A 278 2.12 20.08 8.23
C VAL A 278 3.46 20.09 8.96
N HIS A 279 4.48 19.57 8.30
CA HIS A 279 5.78 19.32 8.89
C HIS A 279 6.88 20.11 8.15
N PRO A 280 7.11 21.40 8.50
CA PRO A 280 8.23 22.15 7.96
C PRO A 280 9.55 21.43 8.28
N ARG A 281 10.48 21.42 7.33
CA ARG A 281 11.81 20.85 7.48
C ARG A 281 12.88 21.92 7.32
N THR A 282 13.96 21.77 8.04
CA THR A 282 15.16 22.58 7.87
C THR A 282 16.34 21.66 7.59
N THR A 283 17.03 21.91 6.50
CA THR A 283 18.31 21.27 6.20
C THR A 283 19.43 22.13 6.72
N ASP A 284 20.39 21.55 7.43
CA ASP A 284 21.55 22.24 7.91
C ASP A 284 22.42 22.75 6.74
N ASP A 285 22.90 23.99 6.83
CA ASP A 285 23.79 24.56 5.79
C ASP A 285 25.21 24.00 5.83
N ALA A 286 25.60 23.38 6.93
CA ALA A 286 26.96 22.88 7.16
C ALA A 286 26.97 21.38 7.47
N THR A 287 28.05 20.72 7.04
CA THR A 287 28.32 19.32 7.41
C THR A 287 28.58 19.19 8.89
N SER A 288 27.91 18.27 9.54
CA SER A 288 28.06 17.92 10.96
C SER A 288 28.34 16.41 11.13
N VAL A 289 28.69 15.99 12.34
CA VAL A 289 28.82 14.57 12.66
C VAL A 289 27.43 14.01 12.98
N LEU A 290 26.95 13.14 12.12
CA LEU A 290 25.62 12.51 12.24
C LEU A 290 25.66 11.24 13.10
N TYR A 291 26.80 10.58 13.16
CA TYR A 291 27.05 9.40 13.99
C TYR A 291 28.50 9.42 14.50
N GLU A 292 28.66 9.09 15.76
CA GLU A 292 29.95 8.88 16.38
C GLU A 292 29.92 7.62 17.25
N LEU A 293 30.92 6.76 17.07
CA LEU A 293 31.08 5.56 17.87
C LEU A 293 31.40 5.90 19.31
N THR A 294 30.52 5.52 20.23
CA THR A 294 30.83 5.60 21.68
C THR A 294 31.60 4.36 22.10
N THR A 295 32.85 4.54 22.47
CA THR A 295 33.75 3.46 22.98
C THR A 295 33.58 3.19 24.48
N THR A 296 32.59 3.82 25.14
CA THR A 296 32.32 3.59 26.57
C THR A 296 31.68 2.20 26.75
N GLY A 297 32.51 1.22 27.09
CA GLY A 297 32.06 -0.15 27.40
C GLY A 297 32.73 -1.24 26.57
N SER A 298 32.72 -1.18 25.26
CA SER A 298 33.44 -2.11 24.38
C SER A 298 33.79 -1.49 23.05
N THR A 299 35.02 -1.59 22.65
CA THR A 299 35.52 -1.19 21.33
C THR A 299 35.22 -2.31 20.34
N PRO A 300 34.51 -2.06 19.21
CA PRO A 300 34.27 -3.07 18.21
C PRO A 300 35.57 -3.69 17.72
N SER A 301 35.61 -5.03 17.66
CA SER A 301 36.78 -5.80 17.23
C SER A 301 36.49 -6.56 15.95
N ILE A 302 37.46 -6.55 15.04
CA ILE A 302 37.38 -7.21 13.75
C ILE A 302 38.52 -8.22 13.69
N PRO A 303 38.24 -9.54 13.72
CA PRO A 303 39.28 -10.56 13.64
C PRO A 303 40.11 -10.44 12.35
N PRO A 304 41.31 -11.03 12.30
CA PRO A 304 42.13 -11.05 11.09
C PRO A 304 41.34 -11.62 9.89
N SER A 305 41.50 -11.04 8.72
CA SER A 305 40.87 -11.45 7.46
C SER A 305 39.34 -11.60 7.55
N SER A 306 38.69 -10.77 8.36
CA SER A 306 37.23 -10.85 8.61
C SER A 306 36.54 -9.54 8.27
N THR A 307 35.25 -9.64 8.01
CA THR A 307 34.35 -8.51 7.74
C THR A 307 33.22 -8.49 8.76
N ILE A 308 32.86 -7.31 9.26
CA ILE A 308 31.70 -7.08 10.12
C ILE A 308 30.82 -6.00 9.51
N THR A 309 29.56 -5.98 9.90
CA THR A 309 28.62 -4.88 9.54
C THR A 309 28.24 -4.12 10.81
N ILE A 310 28.33 -2.78 10.77
CA ILE A 310 27.91 -1.89 11.87
C ILE A 310 26.81 -0.98 11.35
N ASN A 311 25.65 -0.98 12.04
CA ASN A 311 24.59 -0.01 11.81
C ASN A 311 24.88 1.29 12.54
N CYS A 312 24.86 2.41 11.82
CA CYS A 312 25.18 3.76 12.30
C CYS A 312 23.93 4.66 12.20
N PRO A 313 23.06 4.70 13.22
CA PRO A 313 21.88 5.56 13.22
C PRO A 313 22.28 7.02 13.41
N TYR A 314 21.73 7.92 12.58
CA TYR A 314 22.04 9.34 12.63
C TYR A 314 21.43 10.02 13.86
N ARG A 315 22.16 10.97 14.43
CA ARG A 315 21.82 11.73 15.62
C ARG A 315 22.12 13.20 15.41
N GLU A 316 21.39 14.07 16.10
CA GLU A 316 21.73 15.46 16.14
C GLU A 316 23.03 15.68 16.92
N ALA A 317 23.97 16.43 16.34
CA ALA A 317 25.31 16.62 16.92
C ALA A 317 25.27 17.32 18.28
N SER A 318 24.31 18.23 18.51
CA SER A 318 24.17 18.98 19.76
C SER A 318 23.39 18.23 20.83
N ILE A 319 22.47 17.33 20.44
CA ILE A 319 21.58 16.59 21.34
C ILE A 319 21.51 15.13 20.89
N ASN A 320 22.47 14.34 21.31
CA ASN A 320 22.66 12.94 20.92
C ASN A 320 21.43 12.02 21.21
N ALA A 321 20.40 12.53 21.87
CA ALA A 321 19.15 11.81 22.12
C ALA A 321 18.17 11.84 20.93
N TYR A 322 18.28 12.83 20.04
CA TYR A 322 17.35 12.97 18.92
C TYR A 322 17.90 12.29 17.66
N ARG A 323 17.06 11.50 17.02
CA ARG A 323 17.32 10.95 15.69
C ARG A 323 17.04 12.04 14.65
N VAL A 324 17.92 12.11 13.64
CA VAL A 324 17.77 12.99 12.47
C VAL A 324 17.82 12.15 11.19
N ALA A 325 17.37 12.73 10.10
CA ALA A 325 17.65 12.21 8.77
C ALA A 325 18.88 12.90 8.17
N ALA A 326 19.47 12.30 7.16
CA ALA A 326 20.58 12.90 6.42
C ALA A 326 20.13 13.26 4.99
N GLN A 327 20.28 14.53 4.62
CA GLN A 327 20.14 14.96 3.23
C GLN A 327 21.26 14.38 2.37
N THR A 328 22.48 14.47 2.88
CA THR A 328 23.68 13.88 2.26
C THR A 328 24.59 13.29 3.31
N ILE A 329 25.37 12.30 2.94
CA ILE A 329 26.52 11.85 3.73
C ILE A 329 27.80 12.12 2.95
N GLU A 330 28.84 12.49 3.66
CA GLU A 330 30.16 12.70 3.08
C GLU A 330 30.87 11.37 2.78
N SER A 331 31.76 11.41 1.79
CA SER A 331 32.63 10.26 1.53
C SER A 331 33.52 9.99 2.74
N LEU A 332 33.59 8.72 3.13
CA LEU A 332 34.37 8.28 4.27
C LEU A 332 35.88 8.42 4.02
N VAL A 333 36.60 9.03 4.94
CA VAL A 333 38.02 9.30 4.83
C VAL A 333 38.81 8.56 5.93
N SER A 334 39.73 7.68 5.52
CA SER A 334 40.63 6.95 6.42
C SER A 334 41.48 7.90 7.28
N GLY A 335 41.56 7.61 8.56
CA GLY A 335 42.28 8.45 9.53
C GLY A 335 41.50 9.67 10.03
N THR A 336 40.38 10.01 9.38
CA THR A 336 39.46 11.05 9.82
C THR A 336 38.16 10.43 10.31
N ASP A 337 37.54 9.59 9.49
CA ASP A 337 36.21 9.03 9.80
C ASP A 337 36.33 7.65 10.47
N TRP A 338 37.42 6.95 10.32
CA TRP A 338 37.74 5.77 11.12
C TRP A 338 39.21 5.67 11.47
N ILE A 339 39.47 5.16 12.66
CA ILE A 339 40.80 4.81 13.16
C ILE A 339 40.74 3.42 13.76
N ALA A 340 41.67 2.55 13.39
CA ALA A 340 41.81 1.20 13.92
C ALA A 340 43.16 0.97 14.57
N ASN A 341 43.18 0.18 15.65
CA ASN A 341 44.36 -0.11 16.43
C ASN A 341 44.43 -1.61 16.78
N SER A 342 45.60 -2.15 17.06
CA SER A 342 45.76 -3.54 17.51
C SER A 342 45.38 -3.77 18.97
N ALA A 343 45.16 -2.71 19.76
CA ALA A 343 44.69 -2.75 21.14
C ALA A 343 43.39 -1.93 21.28
N SER A 344 42.44 -2.40 22.10
CA SER A 344 41.12 -1.80 22.29
C SER A 344 41.16 -0.40 22.93
N ASP A 345 42.22 -0.07 23.63
CA ASP A 345 42.47 1.23 24.29
C ASP A 345 43.25 2.22 23.39
N GLY A 346 43.57 1.81 22.15
CA GLY A 346 44.35 2.63 21.21
C GLY A 346 45.86 2.67 21.49
N SER A 347 46.35 1.93 22.46
CA SER A 347 47.78 1.93 22.83
C SER A 347 48.66 1.03 21.95
N GLY A 348 48.08 0.22 21.08
CA GLY A 348 48.77 -0.71 20.20
C GLY A 348 49.23 -0.09 18.89
N SER A 349 49.55 -0.94 17.90
CA SER A 349 49.96 -0.51 16.56
C SER A 349 48.79 0.03 15.78
N ASN A 350 49.02 1.08 15.00
CA ASN A 350 48.00 1.63 14.08
C ASN A 350 47.73 0.65 12.93
N LEU A 351 46.48 0.20 12.80
CA LEU A 351 46.01 -0.70 11.77
C LEU A 351 45.00 -0.02 10.80
N THR A 352 44.91 1.31 10.84
CA THR A 352 43.92 2.07 10.04
C THR A 352 44.06 1.80 8.53
N SER A 353 45.30 1.62 8.03
CA SER A 353 45.55 1.28 6.62
C SER A 353 45.15 -0.14 6.24
N ASP A 354 45.04 -1.04 7.21
CA ASP A 354 44.66 -2.42 7.00
C ASP A 354 43.14 -2.62 7.08
N VAL A 355 42.40 -1.59 7.50
CA VAL A 355 40.95 -1.63 7.63
C VAL A 355 40.29 -0.84 6.51
N ALA A 356 39.48 -1.52 5.71
CA ALA A 356 38.62 -0.90 4.70
C ALA A 356 37.20 -0.71 5.27
N VAL A 357 36.63 0.48 5.07
CA VAL A 357 35.25 0.81 5.45
C VAL A 357 34.49 1.23 4.21
N THR A 358 33.39 0.56 3.93
CA THR A 358 32.52 0.84 2.78
C THR A 358 31.08 0.97 3.22
N VAL A 359 30.32 1.79 2.50
CA VAL A 359 28.86 1.89 2.69
C VAL A 359 28.21 0.66 2.05
N LYS A 360 27.52 -0.14 2.86
CA LYS A 360 26.78 -1.32 2.41
C LYS A 360 25.36 -0.94 2.02
N THR A 361 24.67 -0.20 2.89
CA THR A 361 23.29 0.25 2.67
C THR A 361 23.15 1.62 3.31
N GLN A 362 22.58 2.58 2.59
CA GLN A 362 22.24 3.89 3.11
C GLN A 362 20.73 4.02 3.19
N ALA A 363 20.24 4.41 4.36
CA ALA A 363 18.84 4.76 4.59
C ALA A 363 18.72 6.24 4.98
N ALA A 364 17.49 6.74 5.07
CA ALA A 364 17.22 8.13 5.43
C ALA A 364 17.81 8.53 6.80
N ASN A 365 17.76 7.63 7.78
CA ASN A 365 18.13 7.90 9.18
C ASN A 365 19.25 7.01 9.73
N ALA A 366 19.89 6.23 8.90
CA ALA A 366 20.99 5.34 9.27
C ALA A 366 21.83 4.94 8.05
N VAL A 367 23.04 4.45 8.30
CA VAL A 367 23.86 3.77 7.30
C VAL A 367 24.42 2.48 7.89
N ASP A 368 24.42 1.41 7.10
CA ASP A 368 25.16 0.20 7.41
C ASP A 368 26.53 0.28 6.75
N LEU A 369 27.54 0.16 7.56
CA LEU A 369 28.93 0.11 7.12
C LEU A 369 29.42 -1.33 7.11
N GLU A 370 30.05 -1.74 6.03
CA GLU A 370 30.82 -2.97 5.95
C GLU A 370 32.28 -2.66 6.20
N ILE A 371 32.85 -3.30 7.21
CA ILE A 371 34.19 -3.02 7.71
C ILE A 371 35.03 -4.29 7.63
N THR A 372 36.07 -4.26 6.81
CA THR A 372 36.92 -5.41 6.52
C THR A 372 38.31 -5.18 7.09
N ASN A 373 38.79 -6.10 7.91
CA ASN A 373 40.17 -6.15 8.36
C ASN A 373 41.01 -7.00 7.40
N ASN A 374 41.86 -6.36 6.61
CA ASN A 374 42.77 -7.00 5.66
C ASN A 374 44.07 -7.50 6.31
N ASN A 375 44.30 -7.18 7.59
CA ASN A 375 45.42 -7.72 8.33
C ASN A 375 45.22 -9.21 8.61
N ILE A 376 46.19 -10.05 8.26
CA ILE A 376 46.06 -11.52 8.33
C ILE A 376 46.45 -12.09 9.70
N THR A 377 46.99 -11.30 10.61
CA THR A 377 47.51 -11.76 11.89
C THR A 377 46.92 -11.05 13.11
N SER A 378 46.53 -9.79 12.96
CA SER A 378 46.14 -8.95 14.10
C SER A 378 44.66 -8.60 14.06
N THR A 379 44.00 -8.72 15.21
CA THR A 379 42.65 -8.17 15.40
C THR A 379 42.69 -6.66 15.35
N ALA A 380 41.83 -6.02 14.60
CA ALA A 380 41.68 -4.57 14.56
C ALA A 380 40.54 -4.13 15.49
N TYR A 381 40.79 -3.13 16.31
CA TYR A 381 39.81 -2.47 17.18
C TYR A 381 39.51 -1.08 16.63
N LEU A 382 38.25 -0.77 16.39
CA LEU A 382 37.81 0.55 15.90
C LEU A 382 37.79 1.53 17.08
N THR A 383 38.79 2.36 17.18
CA THR A 383 38.86 3.40 18.23
C THR A 383 38.14 4.68 17.86
N THR A 384 37.92 4.91 16.57
CA THR A 384 37.06 5.99 16.02
C THR A 384 36.27 5.44 14.87
N LEU A 385 35.00 5.79 14.81
CA LEU A 385 34.14 5.64 13.65
C LEU A 385 33.10 6.76 13.69
N GLN A 386 33.03 7.57 12.66
CA GLN A 386 32.06 8.65 12.53
C GLN A 386 31.51 8.73 11.12
N ILE A 387 30.26 9.27 11.00
CA ILE A 387 29.62 9.61 9.74
C ILE A 387 29.39 11.11 9.76
N ARG A 388 29.79 11.78 8.71
CA ARG A 388 29.56 13.21 8.50
C ARG A 388 28.57 13.44 7.38
N GLY A 389 27.77 14.49 7.48
CA GLY A 389 26.79 14.85 6.48
C GLY A 389 25.96 16.06 6.87
N THR A 390 24.96 16.39 6.06
CA THR A 390 24.02 17.47 6.34
C THR A 390 22.74 16.88 6.94
N ALA A 391 22.40 17.30 8.16
CA ALA A 391 21.22 16.83 8.86
C ALA A 391 19.95 17.51 8.33
N ILE A 392 18.84 16.81 8.42
CA ILE A 392 17.48 17.35 8.28
C ILE A 392 16.85 17.32 9.65
N SER A 393 16.51 18.50 10.16
CA SER A 393 15.81 18.67 11.42
C SER A 393 14.33 18.89 11.19
N ASP A 394 13.50 18.15 11.92
CA ASP A 394 12.05 18.34 11.95
C ASP A 394 11.76 19.58 12.82
N VAL A 395 11.28 20.65 12.19
CA VAL A 395 10.80 21.85 12.90
C VAL A 395 9.46 21.52 13.54
N THR A 396 9.09 22.26 14.58
CA THR A 396 7.81 22.06 15.28
C THR A 396 6.63 22.00 14.29
N GLU A 397 5.80 20.97 14.43
CA GLU A 397 4.58 20.79 13.66
C GLU A 397 3.75 22.09 13.63
N THR A 398 3.27 22.47 12.47
CA THR A 398 2.36 23.59 12.31
C THR A 398 0.95 23.08 12.08
N VAL A 399 0.02 23.49 12.94
CA VAL A 399 -1.38 23.05 12.87
C VAL A 399 -2.23 24.19 12.32
N MET A 400 -2.87 23.94 11.18
CA MET A 400 -3.88 24.82 10.60
C MET A 400 -5.26 24.30 10.95
N SER A 401 -6.25 25.17 11.14
CA SER A 401 -7.60 24.76 11.49
C SER A 401 -8.67 25.55 10.76
N ALA A 402 -9.75 24.86 10.41
CA ALA A 402 -10.96 25.46 9.89
C ALA A 402 -12.16 24.98 10.70
N THR A 403 -13.10 25.88 11.01
CA THR A 403 -14.27 25.59 11.84
C THR A 403 -15.55 26.21 11.26
N ASP A 404 -16.70 25.52 11.47
CA ASP A 404 -18.02 26.03 11.11
C ASP A 404 -18.91 26.11 12.37
N ALA A 405 -19.10 27.33 12.89
CA ALA A 405 -19.85 27.57 14.11
C ALA A 405 -21.34 27.20 13.99
N VAL A 406 -21.93 27.30 12.79
CA VAL A 406 -23.34 26.94 12.57
C VAL A 406 -23.52 25.44 12.71
N SER A 407 -22.63 24.67 12.09
CA SER A 407 -22.61 23.22 12.20
C SER A 407 -22.33 22.77 13.64
N MET A 408 -21.36 23.40 14.32
CA MET A 408 -21.03 23.11 15.73
C MET A 408 -22.24 23.32 16.65
N ASN A 409 -22.94 24.42 16.50
CA ASN A 409 -24.15 24.72 17.29
C ASN A 409 -25.27 23.71 17.03
N LYS A 410 -25.36 23.15 15.82
CA LYS A 410 -26.44 22.23 15.44
C LYS A 410 -26.15 20.76 15.75
N TYR A 411 -24.92 20.32 15.57
CA TYR A 411 -24.54 18.91 15.64
C TYR A 411 -23.57 18.56 16.77
N GLY A 412 -23.09 19.57 17.52
CA GLY A 412 -21.99 19.46 18.49
C GLY A 412 -20.64 19.56 17.81
N GLU A 413 -19.60 19.86 18.56
CA GLU A 413 -18.23 19.90 18.07
C GLU A 413 -17.74 18.51 17.68
N ARG A 414 -17.19 18.39 16.48
CA ARG A 414 -16.69 17.13 15.90
C ARG A 414 -15.47 17.44 15.04
N ASP A 415 -14.34 16.90 15.46
CA ASP A 415 -13.06 17.19 14.84
C ASP A 415 -12.56 16.06 13.93
N SER A 416 -11.74 16.44 12.98
CA SER A 416 -10.91 15.55 12.16
C SER A 416 -9.50 16.11 12.09
N ARG A 417 -8.49 15.26 12.26
CA ARG A 417 -7.07 15.63 12.17
C ARG A 417 -6.43 14.92 10.99
N ILE A 418 -5.85 15.68 10.08
CA ILE A 418 -5.14 15.19 8.89
C ILE A 418 -3.66 15.51 9.08
N ASP A 419 -2.83 14.50 9.15
CA ASP A 419 -1.39 14.62 9.38
C ASP A 419 -0.65 14.39 8.05
N MET A 420 -0.20 15.48 7.42
CA MET A 420 0.45 15.49 6.10
C MET A 420 1.97 15.48 6.27
N LYS A 421 2.53 14.29 6.44
CA LYS A 421 3.93 14.07 6.82
C LYS A 421 4.96 14.73 5.91
N TYR A 422 4.68 14.87 4.62
CA TYR A 422 5.62 15.42 3.64
C TYR A 422 5.29 16.84 3.20
N GLU A 423 4.16 17.38 3.67
CA GLU A 423 3.80 18.76 3.37
C GLU A 423 4.51 19.73 4.32
N SER A 424 5.18 20.71 3.76
CA SER A 424 5.93 21.73 4.51
C SER A 424 5.29 23.12 4.46
N ASN A 425 4.37 23.37 3.51
CA ASN A 425 3.74 24.66 3.34
C ASN A 425 2.52 24.83 4.27
N ALA A 426 2.73 25.48 5.40
CA ALA A 426 1.68 25.75 6.38
C ALA A 426 0.70 26.86 5.95
N GLY A 427 1.18 27.87 5.23
CA GLY A 427 0.46 29.14 5.06
C GLY A 427 -0.80 29.02 4.23
N GLU A 428 -0.65 28.77 2.95
CA GLU A 428 -1.77 28.73 2.01
C GLU A 428 -2.34 27.32 1.90
N PHE A 429 -1.50 26.32 1.65
CA PHE A 429 -1.91 24.96 1.36
C PHE A 429 -2.63 24.29 2.54
N GLY A 430 -2.07 24.34 3.74
CA GLY A 430 -2.69 23.72 4.92
C GLY A 430 -4.07 24.33 5.27
N ASN A 431 -4.23 25.65 5.14
CA ASN A 431 -5.51 26.32 5.34
C ASN A 431 -6.55 25.95 4.29
N GLU A 432 -6.16 25.85 3.04
CA GLU A 432 -7.07 25.54 1.94
C GLU A 432 -7.57 24.10 2.04
N ILE A 433 -6.71 23.15 2.42
CA ILE A 433 -7.11 21.75 2.72
C ILE A 433 -8.10 21.73 3.87
N ALA A 434 -7.82 22.41 4.97
CA ALA A 434 -8.71 22.43 6.13
C ALA A 434 -10.10 22.94 5.75
N ASN A 435 -10.18 24.04 4.97
CA ASN A 435 -11.43 24.59 4.48
C ASN A 435 -12.13 23.68 3.47
N TRP A 436 -11.38 23.07 2.57
CA TRP A 436 -11.94 22.14 1.59
C TRP A 436 -12.58 20.92 2.27
N VAL A 437 -11.88 20.27 3.19
CA VAL A 437 -12.42 19.13 3.96
C VAL A 437 -13.61 19.57 4.80
N LEU A 438 -13.53 20.73 5.49
CA LEU A 438 -14.64 21.27 6.26
C LEU A 438 -15.89 21.45 5.40
N ASN A 439 -15.77 22.04 4.23
CA ASN A 439 -16.91 22.27 3.34
C ASN A 439 -17.56 20.97 2.87
N ILE A 440 -16.79 19.89 2.73
CA ILE A 440 -17.32 18.58 2.37
C ILE A 440 -18.07 17.93 3.54
N TYR A 441 -17.55 18.04 4.77
CA TYR A 441 -17.98 17.21 5.90
C TYR A 441 -18.75 17.95 6.99
N LYS A 442 -18.92 19.28 6.93
CA LYS A 442 -19.59 20.07 7.97
C LYS A 442 -21.08 19.79 8.14
N ASP A 443 -21.75 19.25 7.12
CA ASP A 443 -23.18 18.94 7.15
C ASP A 443 -23.42 17.43 7.01
N PRO A 444 -24.48 16.89 7.63
CA PRO A 444 -24.87 15.49 7.45
C PRO A 444 -25.19 15.19 5.99
N ARG A 445 -24.56 14.16 5.46
CA ARG A 445 -24.76 13.66 4.10
C ARG A 445 -25.49 12.33 4.15
N TYR A 446 -26.12 11.94 3.05
CA TYR A 446 -26.52 10.57 2.87
C TYR A 446 -25.28 9.70 2.66
N VAL A 447 -25.08 8.76 3.57
CA VAL A 447 -24.05 7.73 3.47
C VAL A 447 -24.69 6.45 3.00
N VAL A 448 -24.16 5.88 1.95
CA VAL A 448 -24.61 4.59 1.42
C VAL A 448 -23.83 3.51 2.17
N ASN A 449 -24.51 2.90 3.16
CA ASN A 449 -23.91 1.83 3.98
C ASN A 449 -23.93 0.47 3.27
N GLY A 450 -24.76 0.32 2.26
CA GLY A 450 -24.85 -0.87 1.43
C GLY A 450 -25.48 -0.53 0.09
N PHE A 451 -24.85 -0.97 -0.98
CA PHE A 451 -25.37 -0.92 -2.34
C PHE A 451 -25.09 -2.26 -3.00
N GLN A 452 -26.13 -2.98 -3.31
CA GLN A 452 -26.03 -4.33 -3.84
C GLN A 452 -26.88 -4.49 -5.09
N ILE A 453 -26.37 -5.20 -6.07
CA ILE A 453 -27.04 -5.57 -7.30
C ILE A 453 -26.97 -7.09 -7.53
N ALA A 454 -28.04 -7.66 -8.06
CA ALA A 454 -28.06 -9.03 -8.55
C ALA A 454 -27.66 -9.02 -10.04
N SER A 455 -26.43 -9.42 -10.33
CA SER A 455 -25.82 -9.26 -11.65
C SER A 455 -26.55 -10.03 -12.75
N ASN A 456 -27.11 -11.20 -12.42
CA ASN A 456 -27.80 -12.09 -13.37
C ASN A 456 -29.18 -11.60 -13.81
N THR A 457 -29.65 -10.45 -13.38
CA THR A 457 -31.00 -9.96 -13.68
C THR A 457 -31.12 -9.34 -15.07
N SER A 458 -30.06 -8.81 -15.64
CA SER A 458 -30.02 -8.25 -17.00
C SER A 458 -28.58 -8.10 -17.49
N ASP A 459 -28.42 -7.98 -18.82
CA ASP A 459 -27.12 -7.70 -19.45
C ASP A 459 -26.48 -6.43 -18.89
N TYR A 460 -27.29 -5.38 -18.66
CA TYR A 460 -26.79 -4.14 -18.07
C TYR A 460 -26.24 -4.37 -16.66
N MET A 461 -26.97 -5.10 -15.80
CA MET A 461 -26.51 -5.36 -14.44
C MET A 461 -25.24 -6.21 -14.42
N MET A 462 -25.15 -7.23 -15.28
CA MET A 462 -23.95 -8.04 -15.40
C MET A 462 -22.76 -7.19 -15.87
N SER A 463 -22.92 -6.41 -16.92
CA SER A 463 -21.87 -5.54 -17.44
C SER A 463 -21.40 -4.52 -16.39
N GLN A 464 -22.33 -3.87 -15.67
CA GLN A 464 -21.98 -2.92 -14.62
C GLN A 464 -21.26 -3.59 -13.44
N SER A 465 -21.74 -4.76 -13.04
CA SER A 465 -21.14 -5.56 -11.97
C SER A 465 -19.67 -5.91 -12.25
N LEU A 466 -19.36 -6.27 -13.48
CA LEU A 466 -18.04 -6.71 -13.87
C LEU A 466 -17.11 -5.56 -14.28
N ALA A 467 -17.65 -4.49 -14.87
CA ALA A 467 -16.84 -3.38 -15.37
C ALA A 467 -16.51 -2.31 -14.32
N ARG A 468 -17.28 -2.22 -13.22
CA ARG A 468 -17.04 -1.17 -12.21
C ARG A 468 -15.89 -1.56 -11.30
N GLU A 469 -14.96 -0.59 -11.14
CA GLU A 469 -13.77 -0.70 -10.30
C GLU A 469 -13.70 0.48 -9.31
N PRO A 470 -12.89 0.40 -8.24
CA PRO A 470 -12.63 1.56 -7.39
C PRO A 470 -12.16 2.76 -8.24
N GLY A 471 -12.67 3.96 -7.92
CA GLY A 471 -12.45 5.19 -8.69
C GLY A 471 -13.57 5.50 -9.69
N ASP A 472 -14.38 4.53 -10.10
CA ASP A 472 -15.50 4.76 -11.01
C ASP A 472 -16.63 5.56 -10.35
N LYS A 473 -17.22 6.50 -11.11
CA LYS A 473 -18.37 7.27 -10.68
C LYS A 473 -19.67 6.63 -11.16
N ILE A 474 -20.63 6.48 -10.26
CA ILE A 474 -21.98 6.02 -10.57
C ILE A 474 -23.02 7.02 -10.07
N ILE A 475 -24.21 6.99 -10.67
CA ILE A 475 -25.40 7.70 -10.18
C ILE A 475 -26.53 6.71 -9.95
N PHE A 476 -27.37 6.98 -8.97
CA PHE A 476 -28.58 6.19 -8.78
C PHE A 476 -29.72 7.02 -8.21
N ALA A 477 -30.94 6.56 -8.49
CA ALA A 477 -32.16 7.08 -7.89
C ALA A 477 -32.93 5.96 -7.22
N GLU A 478 -33.55 6.27 -6.07
CA GLU A 478 -34.41 5.33 -5.37
C GLU A 478 -35.57 6.08 -4.72
N THR A 479 -36.78 5.59 -5.01
CA THR A 479 -38.05 6.31 -4.72
C THR A 479 -38.34 6.43 -3.23
N MET A 480 -38.09 5.37 -2.44
CA MET A 480 -38.42 5.35 -1.00
C MET A 480 -37.48 6.18 -0.16
N THR A 481 -36.19 6.22 -0.53
CA THR A 481 -35.19 7.05 0.16
C THR A 481 -35.21 8.51 -0.29
N GLY A 482 -35.87 8.79 -1.41
CA GLY A 482 -35.89 10.12 -2.02
C GLY A 482 -34.56 10.54 -2.64
N ILE A 483 -33.64 9.60 -2.85
CA ILE A 483 -32.38 9.88 -3.55
C ILE A 483 -32.67 10.02 -5.03
N THR A 484 -32.18 11.11 -5.60
CA THR A 484 -32.34 11.44 -7.01
C THR A 484 -30.98 11.53 -7.68
N THR A 485 -30.95 11.39 -9.00
CA THR A 485 -29.71 11.53 -9.79
C THR A 485 -29.23 12.99 -9.90
N THR A 486 -30.10 13.93 -9.54
CA THR A 486 -29.76 15.37 -9.56
C THR A 486 -30.33 16.06 -8.32
N ASP A 487 -29.59 16.99 -7.75
CA ASP A 487 -30.06 17.92 -6.73
C ASP A 487 -29.85 19.36 -7.23
N SER A 488 -30.94 20.15 -7.25
CA SER A 488 -30.92 21.54 -7.72
C SER A 488 -30.27 21.70 -9.11
N GLY A 489 -30.45 20.70 -9.99
CA GLY A 489 -29.90 20.67 -11.34
C GLY A 489 -28.45 20.20 -11.45
N VAL A 490 -27.84 19.80 -10.32
CA VAL A 490 -26.48 19.25 -10.27
C VAL A 490 -26.54 17.72 -10.11
N GLU A 491 -25.70 17.00 -10.85
CA GLU A 491 -25.64 15.53 -10.76
C GLU A 491 -25.16 15.09 -9.37
N VAL A 492 -25.93 14.21 -8.73
CA VAL A 492 -25.57 13.56 -7.47
C VAL A 492 -24.92 12.22 -7.77
N GLY A 493 -23.60 12.21 -7.76
CA GLY A 493 -22.83 11.00 -8.03
C GLY A 493 -22.24 10.37 -6.77
N TYR A 494 -21.77 9.14 -6.94
CA TYR A 494 -21.04 8.39 -5.93
C TYR A 494 -19.84 7.71 -6.58
N PHE A 495 -18.68 7.75 -5.90
CA PHE A 495 -17.52 6.98 -6.31
C PHE A 495 -17.52 5.61 -5.67
N VAL A 496 -17.23 4.60 -6.45
CA VAL A 496 -16.95 3.25 -5.95
C VAL A 496 -15.61 3.31 -5.20
N ASN A 497 -15.62 3.04 -3.91
CA ASN A 497 -14.41 2.95 -3.09
C ASN A 497 -13.94 1.50 -2.98
N GLY A 498 -14.87 0.57 -2.79
CA GLY A 498 -14.57 -0.85 -2.66
C GLY A 498 -15.59 -1.71 -3.39
N VAL A 499 -15.15 -2.89 -3.78
CA VAL A 499 -15.93 -3.88 -4.53
C VAL A 499 -15.95 -5.18 -3.73
N ARG A 500 -17.13 -5.77 -3.61
CA ARG A 500 -17.33 -7.13 -3.12
C ARG A 500 -18.16 -7.91 -4.12
N ILE A 501 -17.67 -9.08 -4.51
CA ILE A 501 -18.37 -10.00 -5.42
C ILE A 501 -18.55 -11.33 -4.69
N THR A 502 -19.77 -11.85 -4.73
CA THR A 502 -20.10 -13.18 -4.22
C THR A 502 -20.61 -14.03 -5.39
N ILE A 503 -19.99 -15.19 -5.60
CA ILE A 503 -20.42 -16.17 -6.60
C ILE A 503 -20.99 -17.35 -5.84
N ALA A 504 -22.30 -17.53 -6.00
CA ALA A 504 -23.07 -18.60 -5.35
C ALA A 504 -23.33 -19.77 -6.32
N PRO A 505 -23.84 -20.92 -5.82
CA PRO A 505 -24.21 -22.07 -6.64
C PRO A 505 -25.09 -21.67 -7.83
N GLY A 506 -24.83 -22.31 -8.98
CA GLY A 506 -25.53 -22.00 -10.22
C GLY A 506 -25.01 -20.78 -10.97
N GLY A 507 -23.85 -20.25 -10.59
CA GLY A 507 -23.22 -19.09 -11.22
C GLY A 507 -23.97 -17.76 -10.92
N ILE A 508 -24.66 -17.70 -9.80
CA ILE A 508 -25.34 -16.48 -9.35
C ILE A 508 -24.30 -15.51 -8.80
N ILE A 509 -24.18 -14.35 -9.44
CA ILE A 509 -23.26 -13.30 -9.06
C ILE A 509 -24.00 -12.16 -8.39
N THR A 510 -23.55 -11.79 -7.21
CA THR A 510 -24.03 -10.61 -6.48
C THR A 510 -22.87 -9.69 -6.24
N THR A 511 -23.02 -8.42 -6.61
CA THR A 511 -21.99 -7.40 -6.41
C THR A 511 -22.46 -6.34 -5.45
N SER A 512 -21.60 -5.99 -4.50
CA SER A 512 -21.83 -4.88 -3.57
C SER A 512 -20.70 -3.88 -3.68
N TRP A 513 -21.03 -2.59 -3.57
CA TRP A 513 -20.03 -1.52 -3.60
C TRP A 513 -20.05 -0.69 -2.33
N VAL A 514 -18.88 -0.28 -1.87
CA VAL A 514 -18.71 0.80 -0.90
C VAL A 514 -18.72 2.11 -1.68
N LEU A 515 -19.66 2.99 -1.38
CA LEU A 515 -19.89 4.20 -2.17
C LEU A 515 -19.60 5.46 -1.36
N ALA A 516 -18.68 6.30 -1.86
CA ALA A 516 -18.41 7.62 -1.32
C ALA A 516 -19.16 8.70 -2.12
N PRO A 517 -19.86 9.66 -1.48
CA PRO A 517 -20.51 10.74 -2.19
C PRO A 517 -19.54 11.55 -3.05
N ALA A 518 -19.86 11.75 -4.33
CA ALA A 518 -19.14 12.66 -5.20
C ALA A 518 -19.69 14.07 -4.99
N THR A 519 -18.94 14.92 -4.34
CA THR A 519 -19.30 16.35 -4.21
C THR A 519 -18.97 17.07 -5.51
N ALA A 520 -19.99 17.30 -6.32
CA ALA A 520 -19.88 17.78 -7.70
C ALA A 520 -19.31 19.20 -7.86
N THR A 521 -19.09 19.95 -6.79
CA THR A 521 -18.82 21.39 -6.90
C THR A 521 -17.42 21.81 -6.48
N GLN A 522 -16.52 20.88 -6.20
CA GLN A 522 -15.22 21.26 -5.63
C GLN A 522 -14.05 20.58 -6.34
N ALA A 523 -13.88 20.90 -7.63
CA ALA A 523 -12.52 20.92 -8.16
C ALA A 523 -11.76 21.98 -7.34
N TRP A 524 -10.85 21.54 -6.51
CA TRP A 524 -9.98 22.42 -5.77
C TRP A 524 -9.05 23.11 -6.75
N VAL A 525 -9.26 24.42 -6.95
CA VAL A 525 -8.57 25.25 -7.94
C VAL A 525 -7.35 25.90 -7.29
N LEU A 526 -6.49 25.14 -6.63
CA LEU A 526 -5.21 25.65 -6.13
C LEU A 526 -4.17 25.93 -7.24
N ASP A 527 -4.33 25.32 -8.41
CA ASP A 527 -3.35 25.44 -9.50
C ASP A 527 -3.45 26.75 -10.31
N GLN A 528 -4.28 27.71 -9.92
CA GLN A 528 -4.44 28.96 -10.67
C GLN A 528 -3.70 30.17 -10.09
N VAL A 529 -2.99 30.04 -8.98
CA VAL A 529 -2.28 31.18 -8.33
C VAL A 529 -0.78 31.20 -8.67
N GLY A 530 -0.32 30.41 -9.61
CA GLY A 530 1.10 30.31 -10.01
C GLY A 530 1.45 30.89 -11.38
N SER A 531 0.57 31.64 -12.05
CA SER A 531 0.89 32.25 -13.35
C SER A 531 0.54 33.74 -13.35
N SER A 532 1.37 34.54 -12.68
CA SER A 532 1.51 35.97 -12.97
C SER A 532 2.97 36.39 -12.84
#